data_be4fd99dd81bb836234d4280966c3c83
#
_entry.id   be4fd99dd81bb836234d4280966c3c83
#
_cell.length_a   1.000
_cell.length_b   1.000
_cell.length_c   1.000
_cell.angle_alpha   90.00
_cell.angle_beta   90.00
_cell.angle_gamma   90.00
#
_symmetry.space_group_name_H-M   'P 1'
#
loop_
_entity.id
_entity.type
_entity.pdbx_description
1 polymer ?
#
loop_
_entity_poly.entity_id
_entity_poly.type
_entity_poly.pdbx_seq_one_letter_code
_entity_poly.pdbx_strand_id
1 'polypeptide(L)'
;MSDIPNNFVAKTDIGSFQIKITNRDYISIGAKNNCVQIGYNHKTNSATLDWLGTEKGGCEINDKNIHGDNTVTMTNLGFTLLKQLYPNVNPIITLRDSSKFTCRLHDTIITMSSMIFMLLLKGETYYQSRFKATLKYKESEESYENFVKAWKTPVNKSYDFRNEDLNKKLQPLLLTSNSWEEFFKNMYTTFGRNCCILMHSWYLDIYGFLAKQPIHSDWIIDISNQPFVEYSITSRNSTNYTRKSFDYNPHIFGGYFPSFISYKKLFRKPTVKSKTLKCIKCL
;
A
#
# COMPACT_ATOMS: atom_id res chain seq x y z
N MET A 1 11.05 12.87 30.28
CA MET A 1 11.19 11.87 29.19
C MET A 1 10.51 10.62 29.68
N SER A 2 9.57 10.07 28.93
CA SER A 2 8.91 8.81 29.30
C SER A 2 9.92 7.67 29.28
N ASP A 3 9.92 6.83 30.34
CA ASP A 3 10.79 5.66 30.46
C ASP A 3 10.32 4.51 29.54
N ILE A 4 10.14 4.81 28.25
CA ILE A 4 9.79 3.79 27.27
C ILE A 4 11.03 2.94 26.99
N PRO A 5 10.95 1.62 27.24
CA PRO A 5 12.11 0.73 27.01
C PRO A 5 12.48 0.66 25.53
N ASN A 6 13.77 0.42 25.25
CA ASN A 6 14.24 0.25 23.87
C ASN A 6 13.72 -1.02 23.17
N ASN A 7 13.27 -2.01 23.94
CA ASN A 7 12.65 -3.24 23.42
C ASN A 7 11.53 -3.67 24.35
N PHE A 8 10.33 -3.78 23.82
CA PHE A 8 9.16 -4.22 24.57
C PHE A 8 8.10 -4.82 23.65
N VAL A 9 7.09 -5.41 24.24
CA VAL A 9 5.89 -5.86 23.53
C VAL A 9 4.77 -4.86 23.81
N ALA A 10 4.25 -4.28 22.74
CA ALA A 10 3.03 -3.46 22.77
C ALA A 10 1.83 -4.36 22.48
N LYS A 11 0.86 -4.38 23.39
CA LYS A 11 -0.43 -5.03 23.20
C LYS A 11 -1.48 -3.99 22.87
N THR A 12 -2.14 -4.15 21.73
CA THR A 12 -3.23 -3.32 21.23
C THR A 12 -4.50 -4.17 21.08
N ASP A 13 -5.60 -3.56 20.66
CA ASP A 13 -6.86 -4.24 20.32
C ASP A 13 -6.73 -5.23 19.16
N ILE A 14 -5.82 -4.95 18.20
CA ILE A 14 -5.63 -5.82 17.03
C ILE A 14 -4.60 -6.93 17.23
N GLY A 15 -3.73 -6.83 18.24
CA GLY A 15 -2.71 -7.84 18.49
C GLY A 15 -1.53 -7.35 19.31
N SER A 16 -0.50 -8.19 19.40
CA SER A 16 0.72 -7.91 20.16
C SER A 16 1.92 -7.81 19.23
N PHE A 17 2.66 -6.72 19.35
CA PHE A 17 3.77 -6.38 18.47
C PHE A 17 5.05 -6.20 19.25
N GLN A 18 6.16 -6.70 18.70
CA GLN A 18 7.47 -6.36 19.22
C GLN A 18 7.85 -4.96 18.74
N ILE A 19 8.16 -4.08 19.68
CA ILE A 19 8.68 -2.75 19.43
C ILE A 19 10.18 -2.76 19.69
N LYS A 20 10.94 -2.23 18.75
CA LYS A 20 12.38 -2.05 18.88
C LYS A 20 12.73 -0.61 18.53
N ILE A 21 13.34 0.10 19.50
CA ILE A 21 13.91 1.43 19.33
C ILE A 21 15.43 1.27 19.22
N THR A 22 15.97 1.61 18.07
CA THR A 22 17.41 1.42 17.79
C THR A 22 18.10 2.78 17.77
N ASN A 23 19.12 2.95 18.61
CA ASN A 23 19.96 4.15 18.73
C ASN A 23 19.17 5.47 18.91
N ARG A 24 17.89 5.36 19.26
CA ARG A 24 16.93 6.48 19.28
C ARG A 24 16.67 7.13 17.91
N ASP A 25 17.08 6.46 16.82
CA ASP A 25 16.90 6.96 15.45
C ASP A 25 15.79 6.20 14.71
N TYR A 26 15.44 4.98 15.16
CA TYR A 26 14.47 4.14 14.49
C TYR A 26 13.49 3.51 15.45
N ILE A 27 12.21 3.55 15.08
CA ILE A 27 11.13 2.79 15.71
C ILE A 27 10.74 1.69 14.73
N SER A 28 10.92 0.44 15.11
CA SER A 28 10.51 -0.72 14.33
C SER A 28 9.39 -1.46 15.04
N ILE A 29 8.34 -1.81 14.29
CA ILE A 29 7.15 -2.51 14.77
C ILE A 29 6.97 -3.78 13.97
N GLY A 30 6.76 -4.89 14.65
CA GLY A 30 6.55 -6.18 14.02
C GLY A 30 6.73 -7.32 15.01
N ALA A 31 7.10 -8.49 14.53
CA ALA A 31 7.45 -9.64 15.37
C ALA A 31 8.66 -10.37 14.78
N LYS A 32 8.41 -11.35 13.91
CA LYS A 32 9.47 -12.04 13.15
C LYS A 32 10.10 -11.10 12.12
N ASN A 33 9.28 -10.26 11.49
CA ASN A 33 9.70 -9.27 10.51
C ASN A 33 9.39 -7.85 11.00
N ASN A 34 10.15 -6.87 10.52
CA ASN A 34 9.80 -5.47 10.68
C ASN A 34 8.71 -5.13 9.67
N CYS A 35 7.55 -4.72 10.17
CA CYS A 35 6.39 -4.39 9.33
C CYS A 35 6.15 -2.90 9.18
N VAL A 36 6.56 -2.12 10.19
CA VAL A 36 6.62 -0.66 10.12
C VAL A 36 7.99 -0.23 10.63
N GLN A 37 8.60 0.70 9.93
CA GLN A 37 9.83 1.34 10.39
C GLN A 37 9.74 2.84 10.17
N ILE A 38 9.99 3.59 11.24
CA ILE A 38 10.01 5.05 11.23
C ILE A 38 11.40 5.50 11.63
N GLY A 39 12.04 6.28 10.77
CA GLY A 39 13.31 6.94 11.04
C GLY A 39 13.08 8.31 11.70
N TYR A 40 13.95 8.70 12.62
CA TYR A 40 13.94 10.01 13.25
C TYR A 40 15.31 10.66 13.18
N ASN A 41 15.34 11.92 12.74
CA ASN A 41 16.55 12.71 12.65
C ASN A 41 16.57 13.78 13.76
N HIS A 42 17.42 13.59 14.77
CA HIS A 42 17.59 14.48 15.89
C HIS A 42 18.05 15.89 15.54
N LYS A 43 18.79 16.05 14.44
CA LYS A 43 19.33 17.38 14.03
C LYS A 43 18.25 18.27 13.46
N THR A 44 17.29 17.69 12.79
CA THR A 44 16.21 18.42 12.09
C THR A 44 14.84 18.25 12.75
N ASN A 45 14.75 17.42 13.81
CA ASN A 45 13.49 17.02 14.44
C ASN A 45 12.47 16.47 13.42
N SER A 46 12.95 15.87 12.32
CA SER A 46 12.10 15.34 11.27
C SER A 46 12.03 13.81 11.34
N ALA A 47 10.96 13.24 10.82
CA ALA A 47 10.80 11.81 10.73
C ALA A 47 10.41 11.36 9.32
N THR A 48 10.72 10.10 9.02
CA THR A 48 10.39 9.45 7.76
C THR A 48 9.71 8.10 8.03
N LEU A 49 8.72 7.76 7.25
CA LEU A 49 8.19 6.40 7.20
C LEU A 49 9.02 5.62 6.17
N ASP A 50 10.04 4.90 6.67
CA ASP A 50 11.03 4.25 5.83
C ASP A 50 10.53 2.92 5.25
N TRP A 51 9.67 2.23 6.02
CA TRP A 51 9.14 0.94 5.63
C TRP A 51 7.71 0.77 6.11
N LEU A 52 6.87 0.27 5.21
CA LEU A 52 5.53 -0.21 5.49
C LEU A 52 5.29 -1.46 4.65
N GLY A 53 5.26 -2.60 5.29
CA GLY A 53 5.02 -3.87 4.64
C GLY A 53 4.41 -4.86 5.60
N THR A 54 3.58 -5.75 5.09
CA THR A 54 3.01 -6.85 5.86
C THR A 54 3.39 -8.15 5.20
N GLU A 55 4.19 -8.95 5.88
CA GLU A 55 4.48 -10.30 5.46
C GLU A 55 3.58 -11.29 6.18
N LYS A 56 3.16 -12.31 5.46
CA LYS A 56 2.29 -13.35 6.00
C LYS A 56 2.97 -14.04 7.18
N GLY A 57 2.31 -14.01 8.36
CA GLY A 57 2.82 -14.67 9.58
C GLY A 57 4.05 -14.03 10.20
N GLY A 58 4.32 -12.74 9.94
CA GLY A 58 5.54 -12.09 10.42
C GLY A 58 5.38 -10.81 11.20
N CYS A 59 4.18 -10.21 11.19
CA CYS A 59 3.96 -8.88 11.77
C CYS A 59 3.42 -8.92 13.20
N GLU A 60 2.76 -9.98 13.62
CA GLU A 60 2.23 -10.16 14.97
C GLU A 60 2.94 -11.32 15.69
N ILE A 61 3.10 -11.20 17.02
CA ILE A 61 3.80 -12.20 17.85
C ILE A 61 3.17 -13.59 17.74
N ASN A 62 1.85 -13.66 17.58
CA ASN A 62 1.10 -14.92 17.48
C ASN A 62 0.93 -15.42 16.03
N ASP A 63 1.75 -14.94 15.10
CA ASP A 63 1.74 -15.32 13.69
C ASP A 63 0.41 -15.09 12.96
N LYS A 64 -0.46 -14.23 13.47
CA LYS A 64 -1.66 -13.83 12.75
C LYS A 64 -1.30 -12.99 11.53
N ASN A 65 -2.04 -13.23 10.46
CA ASN A 65 -1.91 -12.40 9.27
C ASN A 65 -2.53 -11.02 9.50
N ILE A 66 -1.69 -9.99 9.51
CA ILE A 66 -2.13 -8.61 9.63
C ILE A 66 -2.18 -7.99 8.23
N HIS A 67 -3.36 -7.54 7.82
CA HIS A 67 -3.61 -6.98 6.49
C HIS A 67 -4.58 -5.80 6.56
N GLY A 68 -4.53 -4.94 5.57
CA GLY A 68 -5.50 -3.86 5.40
C GLY A 68 -5.54 -2.88 6.56
N ASP A 69 -6.68 -2.77 7.23
CA ASP A 69 -6.90 -1.80 8.30
C ASP A 69 -5.99 -2.04 9.52
N ASN A 70 -5.60 -3.28 9.77
CA ASN A 70 -4.65 -3.60 10.84
C ASN A 70 -3.25 -3.02 10.55
N THR A 71 -2.85 -2.91 9.29
CA THR A 71 -1.61 -2.23 8.89
C THR A 71 -1.68 -0.74 9.21
N VAL A 72 -2.84 -0.12 9.02
CA VAL A 72 -3.07 1.28 9.39
C VAL A 72 -2.93 1.48 10.89
N THR A 73 -3.56 0.62 11.71
CA THR A 73 -3.46 0.68 13.18
C THR A 73 -2.00 0.51 13.64
N MET A 74 -1.27 -0.44 13.05
CA MET A 74 0.14 -0.67 13.37
C MET A 74 1.02 0.55 13.00
N THR A 75 0.72 1.21 11.88
CA THR A 75 1.43 2.45 11.48
C THR A 75 1.09 3.59 12.43
N ASN A 76 -0.18 3.75 12.82
CA ASN A 76 -0.60 4.75 13.79
C ASN A 76 -0.02 4.49 15.19
N LEU A 77 0.20 3.23 15.58
CA LEU A 77 0.98 2.90 16.78
C LEU A 77 2.40 3.46 16.68
N GLY A 78 3.03 3.34 15.51
CA GLY A 78 4.35 3.93 15.26
C GLY A 78 4.35 5.45 15.40
N PHE A 79 3.33 6.14 14.86
CA PHE A 79 3.18 7.59 15.03
C PHE A 79 2.91 7.99 16.48
N THR A 80 2.13 7.19 17.21
CA THR A 80 1.89 7.38 18.64
C THR A 80 3.19 7.31 19.44
N LEU A 81 4.00 6.27 19.21
CA LEU A 81 5.30 6.10 19.84
C LEU A 81 6.27 7.22 19.47
N LEU A 82 6.29 7.64 18.19
CA LEU A 82 7.13 8.74 17.74
C LEU A 82 6.81 10.03 18.52
N LYS A 83 5.53 10.39 18.64
CA LYS A 83 5.10 11.58 19.39
C LYS A 83 5.45 11.51 20.88
N GLN A 84 5.37 10.33 21.49
CA GLN A 84 5.69 10.14 22.91
C GLN A 84 7.20 10.18 23.19
N LEU A 85 8.00 9.60 22.29
CA LEU A 85 9.47 9.57 22.43
C LEU A 85 10.10 10.92 22.08
N TYR A 86 9.51 11.64 21.14
CA TYR A 86 10.05 12.89 20.59
C TYR A 86 8.94 13.96 20.56
N PRO A 87 8.60 14.58 21.71
CA PRO A 87 7.50 15.56 21.80
C PRO A 87 7.66 16.76 20.86
N ASN A 88 8.90 17.10 20.49
CA ASN A 88 9.24 18.20 19.58
C ASN A 88 9.41 17.76 18.12
N VAL A 89 8.98 16.53 17.77
CA VAL A 89 9.06 16.07 16.38
C VAL A 89 8.20 16.96 15.48
N ASN A 90 8.74 17.29 14.30
CA ASN A 90 7.92 17.92 13.27
C ASN A 90 6.73 16.99 12.96
N PRO A 91 5.49 17.46 13.08
CA PRO A 91 4.32 16.64 12.83
C PRO A 91 4.20 16.19 11.36
N ILE A 92 4.92 16.83 10.46
CA ILE A 92 4.96 16.48 9.06
C ILE A 92 6.08 15.46 8.83
N ILE A 93 5.70 14.23 8.54
CA ILE A 93 6.64 13.19 8.16
C ILE A 93 6.64 12.96 6.65
N THR A 94 7.76 12.48 6.13
CA THR A 94 7.90 12.17 4.71
C THR A 94 7.96 10.68 4.48
N LEU A 95 7.53 10.26 3.29
CA LEU A 95 7.72 8.90 2.79
C LEU A 95 7.90 8.91 1.29
N ARG A 96 8.55 7.86 0.77
CA ARG A 96 8.63 7.58 -0.66
C ARG A 96 7.92 6.27 -0.95
N ASP A 97 6.91 6.31 -1.84
CA ASP A 97 6.22 5.12 -2.29
C ASP A 97 7.00 4.42 -3.41
N SER A 98 7.84 3.48 -3.02
CA SER A 98 8.53 2.57 -3.94
C SER A 98 7.86 1.19 -4.04
N SER A 99 6.65 1.08 -3.51
CA SER A 99 5.91 -0.18 -3.47
C SER A 99 5.59 -0.70 -4.87
N LYS A 100 5.62 -2.02 -4.98
CA LYS A 100 5.35 -2.72 -6.23
C LYS A 100 4.20 -3.70 -6.04
N PHE A 101 3.30 -3.70 -6.99
CA PHE A 101 2.26 -4.70 -7.11
C PHE A 101 2.76 -5.81 -8.03
N THR A 102 2.66 -7.05 -7.56
CA THR A 102 3.07 -8.22 -8.34
C THR A 102 1.88 -9.10 -8.65
N CYS A 103 1.82 -9.59 -9.88
CA CYS A 103 0.92 -10.64 -10.27
C CYS A 103 1.70 -11.73 -11.03
N ARG A 104 1.14 -12.92 -11.10
CA ARG A 104 1.76 -14.05 -11.75
C ARG A 104 0.96 -14.43 -12.98
N LEU A 105 1.65 -14.48 -14.12
CA LEU A 105 1.13 -15.02 -15.37
C LEU A 105 1.96 -16.27 -15.71
N HIS A 106 1.38 -17.45 -15.52
CA HIS A 106 2.09 -18.73 -15.59
C HIS A 106 3.33 -18.69 -14.67
N ASP A 107 4.53 -18.88 -15.22
CA ASP A 107 5.79 -18.84 -14.48
C ASP A 107 6.44 -17.46 -14.46
N THR A 108 5.81 -16.45 -15.09
CA THR A 108 6.33 -15.08 -15.15
C THR A 108 5.77 -14.22 -14.02
N ILE A 109 6.65 -13.53 -13.30
CA ILE A 109 6.28 -12.53 -12.32
C ILE A 109 6.22 -11.17 -13.02
N ILE A 110 5.04 -10.58 -13.04
CA ILE A 110 4.79 -9.24 -13.56
C ILE A 110 4.81 -8.28 -12.38
N THR A 111 5.58 -7.21 -12.49
CA THR A 111 5.72 -6.20 -11.45
C THR A 111 5.33 -4.83 -11.99
N MET A 112 4.45 -4.14 -11.27
CA MET A 112 3.95 -2.79 -11.62
C MET A 112 4.14 -1.86 -10.43
N SER A 113 4.22 -0.54 -10.69
CA SER A 113 4.15 0.46 -9.61
C SER A 113 2.80 0.38 -8.92
N SER A 114 2.80 0.17 -7.59
CA SER A 114 1.56 0.13 -6.81
C SER A 114 0.86 1.48 -6.81
N MET A 115 1.61 2.58 -6.75
CA MET A 115 1.06 3.93 -6.83
C MET A 115 0.26 4.12 -8.13
N ILE A 116 0.88 3.85 -9.28
CA ILE A 116 0.22 4.02 -10.59
C ILE A 116 -0.98 3.08 -10.72
N PHE A 117 -0.83 1.82 -10.31
CA PHE A 117 -1.91 0.84 -10.33
C PHE A 117 -3.12 1.30 -9.51
N MET A 118 -2.89 1.85 -8.31
CA MET A 118 -3.96 2.37 -7.46
C MET A 118 -4.59 3.64 -8.01
N LEU A 119 -3.78 4.56 -8.55
CA LEU A 119 -4.29 5.76 -9.22
C LEU A 119 -5.23 5.40 -10.38
N LEU A 120 -4.85 4.48 -11.24
CA LEU A 120 -5.69 4.03 -12.36
C LEU A 120 -6.99 3.38 -11.88
N LEU A 121 -6.93 2.52 -10.86
CA LEU A 121 -8.11 1.80 -10.37
C LEU A 121 -9.04 2.61 -9.46
N LYS A 122 -8.52 3.62 -8.74
CA LYS A 122 -9.27 4.31 -7.67
C LYS A 122 -9.18 5.82 -7.71
N GLY A 123 -8.32 6.39 -8.55
CA GLY A 123 -8.04 7.82 -8.55
C GLY A 123 -7.24 8.32 -7.34
N GLU A 124 -6.86 7.44 -6.42
CA GLU A 124 -6.09 7.78 -5.22
C GLU A 124 -5.12 6.66 -4.84
N THR A 125 -4.06 7.01 -4.12
CA THR A 125 -3.09 6.05 -3.63
C THR A 125 -3.48 5.47 -2.27
N TYR A 126 -2.75 4.43 -1.83
CA TYR A 126 -2.93 3.85 -0.50
C TYR A 126 -2.72 4.88 0.61
N TYR A 127 -1.67 5.70 0.51
CA TYR A 127 -1.33 6.68 1.53
C TYR A 127 -2.32 7.83 1.61
N GLN A 128 -2.83 8.29 0.47
CA GLN A 128 -3.93 9.27 0.42
C GLN A 128 -5.18 8.74 1.10
N SER A 129 -5.59 7.53 0.73
CA SER A 129 -6.81 6.90 1.25
C SER A 129 -6.74 6.64 2.75
N ARG A 130 -5.59 6.18 3.25
CA ARG A 130 -5.44 5.67 4.61
C ARG A 130 -4.92 6.69 5.61
N PHE A 131 -4.03 7.58 5.20
CA PHE A 131 -3.34 8.53 6.08
C PHE A 131 -3.58 9.99 5.69
N LYS A 132 -4.42 10.25 4.68
CA LYS A 132 -4.64 11.59 4.14
C LYS A 132 -3.34 12.26 3.70
N ALA A 133 -2.41 11.43 3.20
CA ALA A 133 -1.13 11.92 2.69
C ALA A 133 -1.35 12.88 1.51
N THR A 134 -0.51 13.89 1.44
CA THR A 134 -0.44 14.83 0.31
C THR A 134 0.89 14.69 -0.41
N LEU A 135 0.97 15.15 -1.64
CA LEU A 135 2.22 15.14 -2.38
C LEU A 135 3.20 16.15 -1.81
N LYS A 136 4.48 15.80 -1.81
CA LYS A 136 5.54 16.66 -1.26
C LYS A 136 5.86 17.85 -2.16
N TYR A 137 5.70 17.69 -3.47
CA TYR A 137 6.09 18.68 -4.47
C TYR A 137 4.87 19.25 -5.17
N LYS A 138 4.83 20.57 -5.34
CA LYS A 138 3.72 21.28 -5.98
C LYS A 138 3.48 20.82 -7.42
N GLU A 139 4.55 20.56 -8.17
CA GLU A 139 4.45 20.08 -9.54
C GLU A 139 3.75 18.71 -9.61
N SER A 140 3.95 17.89 -8.58
CA SER A 140 3.27 16.59 -8.48
C SER A 140 1.80 16.74 -8.10
N GLU A 141 1.43 17.75 -7.31
CA GLU A 141 0.03 18.07 -7.00
C GLU A 141 -0.71 18.49 -8.26
N GLU A 142 -0.14 19.39 -9.06
CA GLU A 142 -0.71 19.83 -10.33
C GLU A 142 -0.86 18.66 -11.32
N SER A 143 0.14 17.77 -11.37
CA SER A 143 0.08 16.56 -12.21
C SER A 143 -1.00 15.59 -11.73
N TYR A 144 -1.18 15.45 -10.42
CA TYR A 144 -2.21 14.63 -9.82
C TYR A 144 -3.61 15.20 -10.08
N GLU A 145 -3.79 16.51 -9.94
CA GLU A 145 -5.07 17.16 -10.26
C GLU A 145 -5.44 16.98 -11.74
N ASN A 146 -4.46 17.14 -12.64
CA ASN A 146 -4.64 16.87 -14.07
C ASN A 146 -5.03 15.42 -14.33
N PHE A 147 -4.35 14.47 -13.65
CA PHE A 147 -4.69 13.06 -13.72
C PHE A 147 -6.14 12.81 -13.27
N VAL A 148 -6.54 13.29 -12.08
CA VAL A 148 -7.90 13.07 -11.55
C VAL A 148 -8.95 13.68 -12.46
N LYS A 149 -8.69 14.87 -12.99
CA LYS A 149 -9.59 15.51 -13.96
C LYS A 149 -9.72 14.68 -15.23
N ALA A 150 -8.62 14.26 -15.84
CA ALA A 150 -8.63 13.46 -17.06
C ALA A 150 -9.24 12.07 -16.82
N TRP A 151 -8.98 11.45 -15.66
CA TRP A 151 -9.53 10.16 -15.27
C TRP A 151 -11.07 10.14 -15.19
N LYS A 152 -11.67 11.29 -14.84
CA LYS A 152 -13.13 11.49 -14.82
C LYS A 152 -13.74 11.89 -16.19
N THR A 153 -12.91 12.21 -17.18
CA THR A 153 -13.41 12.57 -18.51
C THR A 153 -13.85 11.34 -19.31
N PRO A 154 -14.64 11.55 -20.37
CA PRO A 154 -15.07 10.47 -21.26
C PRO A 154 -13.87 9.68 -21.82
N VAL A 155 -14.01 8.37 -21.88
CA VAL A 155 -13.01 7.51 -22.49
C VAL A 155 -12.91 7.76 -23.99
N ASN A 156 -11.71 7.61 -24.53
CA ASN A 156 -11.55 7.50 -25.97
C ASN A 156 -12.03 6.11 -26.43
N LYS A 157 -13.22 6.03 -27.04
CA LYS A 157 -13.82 4.78 -27.50
C LYS A 157 -13.00 4.07 -28.60
N SER A 158 -12.07 4.80 -29.24
CA SER A 158 -11.16 4.26 -30.26
C SER A 158 -9.76 3.98 -29.71
N TYR A 159 -9.60 3.95 -28.39
CA TYR A 159 -8.29 3.64 -27.78
C TYR A 159 -7.86 2.21 -28.17
N ASP A 160 -6.66 2.11 -28.75
CA ASP A 160 -6.05 0.84 -29.14
C ASP A 160 -5.05 0.38 -28.07
N PHE A 161 -5.28 -0.81 -27.50
CA PHE A 161 -4.38 -1.43 -26.51
C PHE A 161 -3.14 -2.07 -27.16
N ARG A 162 -2.91 -1.84 -28.45
CA ARG A 162 -1.76 -2.34 -29.25
C ARG A 162 -1.59 -3.87 -29.23
N ASN A 163 -2.66 -4.58 -28.90
CA ASN A 163 -2.67 -6.03 -28.85
C ASN A 163 -4.09 -6.53 -29.15
N GLU A 164 -4.24 -7.41 -30.13
CA GLU A 164 -5.54 -7.89 -30.59
C GLU A 164 -6.34 -8.60 -29.47
N ASP A 165 -5.67 -9.44 -28.67
CA ASP A 165 -6.31 -10.16 -27.56
C ASP A 165 -6.77 -9.20 -26.45
N LEU A 166 -5.98 -8.14 -26.17
CA LEU A 166 -6.37 -7.11 -25.23
C LEU A 166 -7.53 -6.29 -25.77
N ASN A 167 -7.49 -5.87 -27.04
CA ASN A 167 -8.58 -5.17 -27.68
C ASN A 167 -9.87 -6.01 -27.63
N LYS A 168 -9.83 -7.28 -27.97
CA LYS A 168 -10.99 -8.17 -27.87
C LYS A 168 -11.57 -8.24 -26.46
N LYS A 169 -10.75 -8.20 -25.42
CA LYS A 169 -11.19 -8.28 -24.02
C LYS A 169 -11.63 -6.94 -23.43
N LEU A 170 -10.94 -5.85 -23.77
CA LEU A 170 -11.09 -4.56 -23.11
C LEU A 170 -11.98 -3.58 -23.90
N GLN A 171 -12.05 -3.73 -25.23
CA GLN A 171 -12.88 -2.86 -26.09
C GLN A 171 -14.37 -2.89 -25.69
N PRO A 172 -15.00 -4.01 -25.36
CA PRO A 172 -16.40 -4.02 -24.90
C PRO A 172 -16.59 -3.19 -23.61
N LEU A 173 -15.64 -3.25 -22.68
CA LEU A 173 -15.68 -2.44 -21.45
C LEU A 173 -15.47 -0.96 -21.76
N LEU A 174 -14.54 -0.64 -22.67
CA LEU A 174 -14.29 0.74 -23.09
C LEU A 174 -15.53 1.35 -23.75
N LEU A 175 -16.20 0.61 -24.63
CA LEU A 175 -17.42 1.09 -25.31
C LEU A 175 -18.57 1.35 -24.35
N THR A 176 -18.69 0.59 -23.28
CA THR A 176 -19.77 0.72 -22.29
C THR A 176 -19.44 1.71 -21.15
N SER A 177 -18.21 2.14 -21.01
CA SER A 177 -17.79 3.07 -19.94
C SER A 177 -17.91 4.53 -20.40
N ASN A 178 -18.39 5.40 -19.52
CA ASN A 178 -18.55 6.84 -19.80
C ASN A 178 -17.30 7.66 -19.46
N SER A 179 -16.45 7.13 -18.59
CA SER A 179 -15.19 7.76 -18.15
C SER A 179 -14.08 6.72 -17.98
N TRP A 180 -12.85 7.18 -17.88
CA TRP A 180 -11.73 6.30 -17.52
C TRP A 180 -11.90 5.69 -16.11
N GLU A 181 -12.47 6.44 -15.16
CA GLU A 181 -12.88 5.93 -13.85
C GLU A 181 -13.77 4.71 -13.98
N GLU A 182 -14.85 4.83 -14.75
CA GLU A 182 -15.78 3.73 -14.95
C GLU A 182 -15.14 2.54 -15.68
N PHE A 183 -14.31 2.82 -16.69
CA PHE A 183 -13.58 1.78 -17.41
C PHE A 183 -12.70 0.95 -16.47
N PHE A 184 -11.86 1.58 -15.64
CA PHE A 184 -11.00 0.87 -14.72
C PHE A 184 -11.78 0.13 -13.63
N LYS A 185 -12.87 0.71 -13.16
CA LYS A 185 -13.79 0.07 -12.21
C LYS A 185 -14.43 -1.18 -12.82
N ASN A 186 -14.94 -1.07 -14.06
CA ASN A 186 -15.54 -2.19 -14.77
C ASN A 186 -14.53 -3.29 -15.06
N MET A 187 -13.31 -2.92 -15.45
CA MET A 187 -12.21 -3.85 -15.65
C MET A 187 -11.87 -4.62 -14.36
N TYR A 188 -11.76 -3.91 -13.23
CA TYR A 188 -11.50 -4.56 -11.94
C TYR A 188 -12.67 -5.45 -11.50
N THR A 189 -13.91 -5.03 -11.72
CA THR A 189 -15.11 -5.82 -11.41
C THR A 189 -15.17 -7.10 -12.24
N THR A 190 -14.80 -7.02 -13.52
CA THR A 190 -14.86 -8.14 -14.46
C THR A 190 -13.74 -9.15 -14.25
N PHE A 191 -12.50 -8.67 -14.08
CA PHE A 191 -11.31 -9.51 -14.06
C PHE A 191 -10.70 -9.70 -12.67
N GLY A 192 -11.14 -8.93 -11.67
CA GLY A 192 -10.60 -8.98 -10.32
C GLY A 192 -9.10 -8.69 -10.30
N ARG A 193 -8.35 -9.56 -9.61
CA ARG A 193 -6.88 -9.43 -9.53
C ARG A 193 -6.17 -9.67 -10.86
N ASN A 194 -6.82 -10.37 -11.79
CA ASN A 194 -6.23 -10.62 -13.10
C ASN A 194 -6.14 -9.37 -13.97
N CYS A 195 -6.78 -8.24 -13.56
CA CYS A 195 -6.66 -6.97 -14.27
C CYS A 195 -5.19 -6.52 -14.37
N CYS A 196 -4.32 -6.86 -13.42
CA CYS A 196 -2.92 -6.51 -13.50
C CYS A 196 -2.21 -7.20 -14.69
N ILE A 197 -2.59 -8.43 -15.01
CA ILE A 197 -2.07 -9.14 -16.16
C ILE A 197 -2.47 -8.42 -17.45
N LEU A 198 -3.70 -7.94 -17.50
CA LEU A 198 -4.22 -7.22 -18.67
C LEU A 198 -3.62 -5.82 -18.81
N MET A 199 -3.26 -5.18 -17.68
CA MET A 199 -2.75 -3.81 -17.67
C MET A 199 -1.26 -3.68 -17.94
N HIS A 200 -0.44 -4.67 -17.60
CA HIS A 200 1.01 -4.54 -17.48
C HIS A 200 1.71 -3.99 -18.73
N SER A 201 1.19 -4.26 -19.91
CA SER A 201 1.79 -3.84 -21.17
C SER A 201 1.44 -2.41 -21.60
N TRP A 202 0.40 -1.82 -21.05
CA TRP A 202 -0.11 -0.50 -21.49
C TRP A 202 -0.40 0.50 -20.35
N TYR A 203 -0.29 0.09 -19.08
CA TYR A 203 -0.66 0.95 -17.95
C TYR A 203 0.16 2.23 -17.85
N LEU A 204 1.42 2.20 -18.25
CA LEU A 204 2.28 3.39 -18.24
C LEU A 204 1.89 4.38 -19.34
N ASP A 205 1.47 3.87 -20.51
CA ASP A 205 1.05 4.71 -21.63
C ASP A 205 -0.22 5.49 -21.25
N ILE A 206 -1.22 4.79 -20.70
CA ILE A 206 -2.47 5.44 -20.28
C ILE A 206 -2.26 6.36 -19.07
N TYR A 207 -1.41 5.97 -18.13
CA TYR A 207 -1.05 6.84 -17.01
C TYR A 207 -0.38 8.12 -17.51
N GLY A 208 0.60 8.04 -18.41
CA GLY A 208 1.25 9.19 -19.02
C GLY A 208 0.27 10.08 -19.81
N PHE A 209 -0.67 9.47 -20.51
CA PHE A 209 -1.75 10.20 -21.20
C PHE A 209 -2.65 10.98 -20.23
N LEU A 210 -3.02 10.36 -19.10
CA LEU A 210 -3.91 10.99 -18.11
C LEU A 210 -3.18 12.03 -17.24
N ALA A 211 -1.98 11.73 -16.78
CA ALA A 211 -1.22 12.60 -15.89
C ALA A 211 -0.47 13.73 -16.62
N LYS A 212 -0.18 13.57 -17.91
CA LYS A 212 0.64 14.46 -18.75
C LYS A 212 2.09 14.59 -18.28
N GLN A 213 2.32 14.66 -16.98
CA GLN A 213 3.64 14.71 -16.35
C GLN A 213 3.73 13.68 -15.23
N PRO A 214 4.92 13.18 -14.88
CA PRO A 214 5.10 12.24 -13.81
C PRO A 214 4.65 12.81 -12.46
N ILE A 215 3.87 12.02 -11.71
CA ILE A 215 3.61 12.29 -10.30
C ILE A 215 4.74 11.64 -9.52
N HIS A 216 5.52 12.42 -8.77
CA HIS A 216 6.55 11.88 -7.91
C HIS A 216 5.96 11.06 -6.77
N SER A 217 6.68 10.03 -6.36
CA SER A 217 6.24 9.09 -5.32
C SER A 217 6.57 9.57 -3.89
N ASP A 218 6.90 10.85 -3.72
CA ASP A 218 7.23 11.43 -2.42
C ASP A 218 5.98 12.07 -1.80
N TRP A 219 5.65 11.63 -0.60
CA TRP A 219 4.45 12.01 0.14
C TRP A 219 4.80 12.63 1.48
N ILE A 220 3.85 13.39 2.02
CA ILE A 220 3.88 13.88 3.39
C ILE A 220 2.61 13.43 4.12
N ILE A 221 2.77 13.09 5.40
CA ILE A 221 1.68 12.76 6.32
C ILE A 221 1.76 13.71 7.51
N ASP A 222 0.67 14.39 7.82
CA ASP A 222 0.54 15.12 9.06
C ASP A 222 0.09 14.15 10.17
N ILE A 223 1.04 13.79 11.04
CA ILE A 223 0.78 12.85 12.13
C ILE A 223 0.00 13.46 13.28
N SER A 224 -0.16 14.80 13.35
CA SER A 224 -1.01 15.44 14.36
C SER A 224 -2.48 15.03 14.18
N ASN A 225 -2.89 14.79 12.93
CA ASN A 225 -4.24 14.39 12.55
C ASN A 225 -4.46 12.87 12.53
N GLN A 226 -3.42 12.07 12.85
CA GLN A 226 -3.57 10.62 12.88
C GLN A 226 -4.07 10.15 14.24
N PRO A 227 -4.91 9.09 14.26
CA PRO A 227 -5.47 8.56 15.49
C PRO A 227 -4.37 8.12 16.46
N PHE A 228 -4.59 8.40 17.74
CA PHE A 228 -3.80 7.83 18.82
C PHE A 228 -4.18 6.37 19.00
N VAL A 229 -3.17 5.49 19.10
CA VAL A 229 -3.39 4.06 19.35
C VAL A 229 -3.06 3.76 20.81
N GLU A 230 -4.05 3.32 21.56
CA GLU A 230 -3.85 2.84 22.92
C GLU A 230 -3.09 1.51 22.92
N TYR A 231 -2.12 1.39 23.82
CA TYR A 231 -1.35 0.17 23.99
C TYR A 231 -0.91 0.00 25.44
N SER A 232 -0.71 -1.24 25.84
CA SER A 232 -0.07 -1.59 27.11
C SER A 232 1.29 -2.21 26.85
N ILE A 233 2.26 -1.90 27.73
CA ILE A 233 3.57 -2.51 27.68
C ILE A 233 3.54 -3.79 28.50
N THR A 234 3.88 -4.90 27.86
CA THR A 234 4.10 -6.17 28.57
C THR A 234 5.59 -6.45 28.61
N SER A 235 6.12 -6.69 29.82
CA SER A 235 7.52 -7.10 29.99
C SER A 235 7.73 -8.46 29.31
N ARG A 236 8.89 -8.60 28.72
CA ARG A 236 9.35 -9.80 28.04
C ARG A 236 9.58 -10.93 29.05
N ASN A 237 8.55 -11.69 29.45
CA ASN A 237 8.77 -12.99 30.04
C ASN A 237 8.95 -14.01 28.91
N SER A 238 10.20 -14.31 28.64
CA SER A 238 10.76 -15.54 28.06
C SER A 238 9.85 -16.37 27.14
N THR A 239 9.86 -16.03 25.86
CA THR A 239 9.83 -17.05 24.82
C THR A 239 11.15 -16.95 24.05
N ASN A 240 11.94 -18.02 24.10
CA ASN A 240 13.22 -18.13 23.40
C ASN A 240 13.02 -18.11 21.89
N TYR A 241 12.98 -16.94 21.29
CA TYR A 241 13.18 -16.81 19.86
C TYR A 241 14.68 -16.75 19.59
N THR A 242 15.25 -17.88 19.15
CA THR A 242 16.61 -17.95 18.62
C THR A 242 16.70 -16.99 17.44
N ARG A 243 17.52 -15.98 17.64
CA ARG A 243 17.82 -14.92 16.68
C ARG A 243 18.61 -15.52 15.51
N LYS A 244 17.97 -15.75 14.36
CA LYS A 244 18.72 -15.79 13.11
C LYS A 244 18.96 -14.33 12.70
N SER A 245 20.22 -13.94 12.62
CA SER A 245 20.66 -12.67 12.03
C SER A 245 20.15 -12.62 10.60
N PHE A 246 19.35 -11.63 10.29
CA PHE A 246 18.99 -11.34 8.90
C PHE A 246 20.04 -10.40 8.34
N ASP A 247 20.81 -10.88 7.36
CA ASP A 247 21.58 -10.02 6.50
C ASP A 247 20.60 -9.16 5.68
N TYR A 248 20.68 -7.85 5.91
CA TYR A 248 19.92 -6.88 5.19
C TYR A 248 20.38 -6.87 3.74
N ASN A 249 19.55 -7.39 2.84
CA ASN A 249 19.77 -7.26 1.41
C ASN A 249 18.92 -6.10 0.89
N PRO A 250 19.50 -4.92 0.60
CA PRO A 250 18.75 -3.72 0.23
C PRO A 250 18.09 -3.78 -1.15
N HIS A 251 18.26 -4.88 -1.90
CA HIS A 251 17.75 -5.00 -3.26
C HIS A 251 16.41 -5.76 -3.41
N ILE A 252 15.82 -6.23 -2.31
CA ILE A 252 14.49 -6.88 -2.37
C ILE A 252 13.44 -5.91 -1.84
N PHE A 253 13.12 -4.90 -2.64
CA PHE A 253 11.98 -4.02 -2.41
C PHE A 253 10.70 -4.68 -2.95
N GLY A 254 10.15 -5.60 -2.19
CA GLY A 254 8.84 -6.20 -2.47
C GLY A 254 7.88 -5.91 -1.32
N GLY A 255 7.39 -4.69 -1.22
CA GLY A 255 6.26 -4.40 -0.35
C GLY A 255 5.04 -5.19 -0.84
N TYR A 256 4.67 -6.27 -0.14
CA TYR A 256 3.41 -6.95 -0.39
C TYR A 256 2.29 -6.03 0.08
N PHE A 257 1.52 -5.47 -0.85
CA PHE A 257 0.24 -4.87 -0.50
C PHE A 257 -0.64 -5.94 0.13
N PRO A 258 -1.32 -5.61 1.24
CA PRO A 258 -2.26 -6.52 1.85
C PRO A 258 -3.25 -6.97 0.78
N SER A 259 -3.46 -8.26 0.71
CA SER A 259 -4.43 -8.84 -0.21
C SER A 259 -5.75 -8.09 -0.01
N PHE A 260 -6.36 -7.63 -1.09
CA PHE A 260 -7.63 -6.89 -1.17
C PHE A 260 -8.85 -7.61 -0.55
N ILE A 261 -8.65 -8.49 0.42
CA ILE A 261 -9.69 -9.34 1.03
C ILE A 261 -10.72 -8.55 1.82
N SER A 262 -10.38 -7.35 2.32
CA SER A 262 -11.30 -6.55 3.15
C SER A 262 -12.47 -5.89 2.40
N TYR A 263 -12.44 -5.88 1.07
CA TYR A 263 -13.51 -5.25 0.28
C TYR A 263 -14.75 -6.13 0.03
N LYS A 264 -14.80 -7.36 0.57
CA LYS A 264 -16.00 -8.21 0.46
C LYS A 264 -17.26 -7.64 1.14
N LYS A 265 -17.13 -6.64 2.00
CA LYS A 265 -18.30 -6.05 2.70
C LYS A 265 -19.01 -4.96 1.91
N LEU A 266 -18.43 -4.39 0.86
CA LEU A 266 -19.06 -3.31 0.09
C LEU A 266 -19.82 -3.77 -1.16
N PHE A 267 -19.64 -5.04 -1.58
CA PHE A 267 -20.36 -5.56 -2.73
C PHE A 267 -21.04 -6.88 -2.35
N ARG A 268 -22.30 -6.83 -1.90
CA ARG A 268 -23.17 -8.00 -1.87
C ARG A 268 -23.30 -8.51 -3.31
N LYS A 269 -22.77 -9.70 -3.57
CA LYS A 269 -22.96 -10.40 -4.84
C LYS A 269 -24.44 -10.69 -5.04
N PRO A 270 -25.00 -10.50 -6.25
CA PRO A 270 -26.15 -11.27 -6.65
C PRO A 270 -25.72 -12.76 -6.73
N THR A 271 -26.50 -13.62 -6.11
CA THR A 271 -26.33 -15.08 -6.14
C THR A 271 -26.58 -15.59 -7.54
N VAL A 272 -25.52 -15.71 -8.33
CA VAL A 272 -25.54 -16.47 -9.58
C VAL A 272 -24.89 -17.81 -9.29
N LYS A 273 -25.66 -18.90 -9.39
CA LYS A 273 -25.17 -20.28 -9.27
C LYS A 273 -24.04 -20.49 -10.27
N SER A 274 -22.83 -20.79 -9.77
CA SER A 274 -21.67 -21.07 -10.58
C SER A 274 -21.88 -22.39 -11.32
N LYS A 275 -22.00 -22.33 -12.64
CA LYS A 275 -21.66 -23.45 -13.51
C LYS A 275 -20.14 -23.44 -13.67
N THR A 276 -19.54 -24.54 -13.29
CA THR A 276 -18.13 -24.87 -13.45
C THR A 276 -17.70 -24.66 -14.90
N LEU A 277 -16.94 -23.60 -15.18
CA LEU A 277 -16.25 -23.43 -16.45
C LEU A 277 -14.94 -24.21 -16.38
N LYS A 278 -14.91 -25.34 -17.10
CA LYS A 278 -13.69 -26.08 -17.39
C LYS A 278 -12.74 -25.16 -18.17
N CYS A 279 -11.52 -25.14 -17.69
CA CYS A 279 -10.38 -24.45 -18.29
C CYS A 279 -10.22 -24.94 -19.75
N ILE A 280 -10.51 -24.06 -20.70
CA ILE A 280 -10.15 -24.29 -22.12
C ILE A 280 -8.77 -23.69 -22.29
N LYS A 281 -7.86 -24.52 -22.83
CA LYS A 281 -6.50 -24.18 -23.23
C LYS A 281 -6.45 -22.81 -23.88
N CYS A 282 -5.71 -21.88 -23.27
CA CYS A 282 -5.32 -20.65 -23.92
C CYS A 282 -3.90 -20.80 -24.45
N LEU A 283 -3.81 -20.80 -25.77
CA LEU A 283 -2.59 -20.44 -26.50
C LEU A 283 -2.26 -18.99 -26.25
#